data_700fe7d78affb90501775dddd8aa947f
#
_entry.id   700fe7d78affb90501775dddd8aa947f
#
_cell.length_a   1.000
_cell.length_b   1.000
_cell.length_c   1.000
_cell.angle_alpha   90.00
_cell.angle_beta   90.00
_cell.angle_gamma   90.00
#
_symmetry.space_group_name_H-M   'P 1'
#
loop_
_entity.id
_entity.type
_entity.pdbx_description
1 polymer ?
#
loop_
_entity_poly.entity_id
_entity_poly.type
_entity_poly.pdbx_seq_one_letter_code
_entity_poly.pdbx_strand_id
1 'polypeptide(L)'
;MIEPGHPKLSIVRQCDLVRISRSSFYYERKAESDFNLALMRLIDEQFLETPYYGSRQMARHLRCQGYSVGRKRIRRLMRKMGLQAVFQRPRTSQPHPEHRIYPYLLRGLTIDQPNMVWCSDITYIPLQRGYLYLVAIMDWYSRKVMSWRLSNTLDSAFCVEALDEALELYGPPEIMNTDQGSQFTSMEFTETLKEAAIRISMDGRGRWMDNIFIERLWRSLKYESVYLHELTTGSQAREVIGTWISRYNDQRPHSSLDDRTPTEAYFNLELGSSLGSCPEMTRRNRAA
;
A
#
# COMPACT_ATOMS: atom_id res chain seq x y z
N MET A 1 13.64 -49.21 -16.07
CA MET A 1 14.61 -48.12 -16.08
C MET A 1 15.84 -48.64 -16.81
N ILE A 2 17.04 -48.05 -16.82
CA ILE A 2 18.18 -48.55 -17.59
C ILE A 2 18.83 -49.72 -16.84
N GLU A 3 18.99 -50.85 -17.52
CA GLU A 3 19.63 -52.05 -17.00
C GLU A 3 20.96 -52.32 -17.71
N PRO A 4 22.10 -52.24 -17.00
CA PRO A 4 23.42 -52.40 -17.62
C PRO A 4 23.64 -53.75 -18.30
N GLY A 5 22.97 -54.81 -17.81
CA GLY A 5 23.06 -56.18 -18.35
C GLY A 5 21.91 -56.61 -19.26
N HIS A 6 21.13 -55.70 -19.84
CA HIS A 6 19.97 -56.05 -20.66
C HIS A 6 20.37 -56.82 -21.92
N PRO A 7 19.81 -58.05 -22.18
CA PRO A 7 20.28 -58.98 -23.18
C PRO A 7 20.13 -58.48 -24.66
N LYS A 8 19.22 -57.56 -24.91
CA LYS A 8 18.88 -57.11 -26.27
C LYS A 8 19.13 -55.60 -26.54
N LEU A 9 19.36 -54.80 -25.52
CA LEU A 9 19.48 -53.35 -25.64
C LEU A 9 20.76 -52.82 -24.95
N SER A 10 21.61 -52.15 -25.72
CA SER A 10 22.75 -51.45 -25.13
C SER A 10 22.33 -50.28 -24.25
N ILE A 11 23.17 -49.88 -23.30
CA ILE A 11 22.93 -48.72 -22.42
C ILE A 11 22.65 -47.47 -23.26
N VAL A 12 23.36 -47.28 -24.37
CA VAL A 12 23.13 -46.14 -25.27
C VAL A 12 21.71 -46.13 -25.77
N ARG A 13 21.26 -47.27 -26.32
CA ARG A 13 19.90 -47.39 -26.85
C ARG A 13 18.81 -47.24 -25.82
N GLN A 14 19.06 -47.71 -24.58
CA GLN A 14 18.15 -47.52 -23.46
C GLN A 14 18.09 -46.04 -23.07
N CYS A 15 19.23 -45.32 -23.02
CA CYS A 15 19.27 -43.90 -22.75
C CYS A 15 18.49 -43.09 -23.80
N ASP A 16 18.62 -43.41 -25.08
CA ASP A 16 17.89 -42.76 -26.17
C ASP A 16 16.39 -42.98 -26.03
N LEU A 17 15.93 -44.19 -25.69
CA LEU A 17 14.52 -44.54 -25.51
C LEU A 17 13.87 -43.74 -24.38
N VAL A 18 14.59 -43.54 -23.27
CA VAL A 18 14.09 -42.78 -22.12
C VAL A 18 14.46 -41.28 -22.17
N ARG A 19 15.08 -40.87 -23.27
CA ARG A 19 15.50 -39.46 -23.53
C ARG A 19 16.39 -38.85 -22.45
N ILE A 20 17.32 -39.63 -21.91
CA ILE A 20 18.34 -39.12 -21.01
C ILE A 20 19.73 -39.22 -21.66
N SER A 21 20.64 -38.26 -21.29
CA SER A 21 22.01 -38.37 -21.78
C SER A 21 22.73 -39.55 -21.12
N ARG A 22 23.62 -40.23 -21.86
CA ARG A 22 24.48 -41.30 -21.32
C ARG A 22 25.29 -40.80 -20.12
N SER A 23 25.76 -39.55 -20.14
CA SER A 23 26.49 -38.91 -19.05
C SER A 23 25.63 -38.79 -17.78
N SER A 24 24.33 -38.60 -17.90
CA SER A 24 23.41 -38.57 -16.76
C SER A 24 23.26 -39.92 -16.11
N PHE A 25 23.32 -41.01 -16.89
CA PHE A 25 23.27 -42.39 -16.35
C PHE A 25 24.52 -42.73 -15.52
N TYR A 26 25.70 -42.30 -15.96
CA TYR A 26 26.97 -42.53 -15.24
C TYR A 26 27.29 -41.45 -14.22
N TYR A 27 26.43 -40.44 -14.06
CA TYR A 27 26.67 -39.36 -13.12
C TYR A 27 26.49 -39.80 -11.67
N GLU A 28 27.57 -39.91 -10.95
CA GLU A 28 27.56 -40.11 -9.51
C GLU A 28 27.57 -38.76 -8.79
N ARG A 29 26.61 -38.59 -7.88
CA ARG A 29 26.55 -37.38 -7.03
C ARG A 29 27.77 -37.33 -6.11
N LYS A 30 28.68 -36.42 -6.35
CA LYS A 30 29.76 -36.15 -5.39
C LYS A 30 29.19 -35.47 -4.14
N ALA A 31 29.58 -36.01 -2.99
CA ALA A 31 29.32 -35.39 -1.69
C ALA A 31 29.99 -34.00 -1.61
N GLU A 32 29.53 -33.13 -0.69
CA GLU A 32 30.22 -31.89 -0.40
C GLU A 32 31.59 -32.17 0.20
N SER A 33 32.58 -31.32 -0.13
CA SER A 33 33.90 -31.41 0.47
C SER A 33 33.88 -31.03 1.94
N ASP A 34 34.81 -31.53 2.74
CA ASP A 34 34.94 -31.21 4.17
C ASP A 34 35.00 -29.71 4.40
N PHE A 35 35.72 -28.97 3.53
CA PHE A 35 35.75 -27.52 3.57
C PHE A 35 34.34 -26.88 3.39
N ASN A 36 33.52 -27.40 2.48
CA ASN A 36 32.16 -26.92 2.33
C ASN A 36 31.27 -27.28 3.53
N LEU A 37 31.46 -28.44 4.13
CA LEU A 37 30.75 -28.83 5.34
C LEU A 37 31.13 -27.94 6.53
N ALA A 38 32.42 -27.60 6.67
CA ALA A 38 32.85 -26.63 7.68
C ALA A 38 32.27 -25.23 7.45
N LEU A 39 32.24 -24.75 6.20
CA LEU A 39 31.57 -23.49 5.85
C LEU A 39 30.09 -23.51 6.14
N MET A 40 29.39 -24.62 5.89
CA MET A 40 27.97 -24.76 6.19
C MET A 40 27.68 -24.60 7.68
N ARG A 41 28.51 -25.17 8.56
CA ARG A 41 28.39 -24.98 10.02
C ARG A 41 28.57 -23.53 10.43
N LEU A 42 29.60 -22.85 9.93
CA LEU A 42 29.84 -21.43 10.20
C LEU A 42 28.72 -20.52 9.68
N ILE A 43 28.16 -20.87 8.50
CA ILE A 43 27.02 -20.16 7.94
C ILE A 43 25.79 -20.34 8.83
N ASP A 44 25.55 -21.53 9.34
CA ASP A 44 24.41 -21.85 10.20
C ASP A 44 24.49 -21.09 11.53
N GLU A 45 25.64 -21.20 12.22
CA GLU A 45 25.91 -20.46 13.45
C GLU A 45 25.70 -18.96 13.28
N GLN A 46 26.30 -18.37 12.24
CA GLN A 46 26.15 -16.94 11.98
C GLN A 46 24.72 -16.57 11.57
N PHE A 47 24.00 -17.44 10.87
CA PHE A 47 22.64 -17.17 10.46
C PHE A 47 21.66 -17.17 11.64
N LEU A 48 21.88 -17.99 12.67
CA LEU A 48 21.11 -17.95 13.90
C LEU A 48 21.23 -16.59 14.63
N GLU A 49 22.43 -15.99 14.61
CA GLU A 49 22.65 -14.67 15.22
C GLU A 49 22.17 -13.51 14.34
N THR A 50 22.33 -13.64 13.01
CA THR A 50 22.01 -12.58 12.05
C THR A 50 21.18 -13.10 10.88
N PRO A 51 19.90 -13.46 11.10
CA PRO A 51 19.05 -14.08 10.08
C PRO A 51 18.77 -13.17 8.86
N TYR A 52 19.11 -11.90 8.97
CA TYR A 52 19.02 -10.90 7.88
C TYR A 52 20.28 -10.84 7.00
N TYR A 53 21.34 -11.62 7.29
CA TYR A 53 22.53 -11.68 6.43
C TYR A 53 22.23 -12.48 5.17
N GLY A 54 22.20 -11.80 4.02
CA GLY A 54 22.17 -12.45 2.72
C GLY A 54 23.56 -12.92 2.29
N SER A 55 23.64 -13.67 1.18
CA SER A 55 24.89 -14.27 0.68
C SER A 55 26.05 -13.27 0.44
N ARG A 56 25.77 -11.98 0.24
CA ARG A 56 26.79 -10.94 0.11
C ARG A 56 27.45 -10.64 1.47
N GLN A 57 26.60 -10.40 2.47
CA GLN A 57 27.07 -10.05 3.81
C GLN A 57 27.71 -11.26 4.51
N MET A 58 27.11 -12.43 4.37
CA MET A 58 27.66 -13.69 4.86
C MET A 58 29.05 -13.97 4.26
N ALA A 59 29.27 -13.77 2.96
CA ALA A 59 30.56 -13.92 2.34
C ALA A 59 31.60 -12.87 2.81
N ARG A 60 31.17 -11.66 3.14
CA ARG A 60 32.03 -10.63 3.75
C ARG A 60 32.46 -11.04 5.16
N HIS A 61 31.48 -11.46 5.97
CA HIS A 61 31.70 -11.90 7.33
C HIS A 61 32.74 -13.03 7.40
N LEU A 62 32.57 -14.10 6.62
CA LEU A 62 33.52 -15.23 6.57
C LEU A 62 34.90 -14.82 6.06
N ARG A 63 35.02 -13.87 5.14
CA ARG A 63 36.31 -13.32 4.71
C ARG A 63 37.01 -12.54 5.82
N CYS A 64 36.27 -11.79 6.63
CA CYS A 64 36.84 -11.11 7.81
C CYS A 64 37.33 -12.12 8.85
N GLN A 65 36.80 -13.33 8.89
CA GLN A 65 37.32 -14.44 9.71
C GLN A 65 38.48 -15.22 9.06
N GLY A 66 38.97 -14.77 7.90
CA GLY A 66 40.15 -15.37 7.23
C GLY A 66 39.81 -16.44 6.19
N TYR A 67 38.52 -16.73 5.93
CA TYR A 67 38.15 -17.73 4.93
C TYR A 67 38.21 -17.17 3.51
N SER A 68 38.95 -17.81 2.60
CA SER A 68 38.94 -17.43 1.18
C SER A 68 37.69 -17.96 0.45
N VAL A 69 36.59 -17.20 0.52
CA VAL A 69 35.30 -17.61 -0.04
C VAL A 69 34.69 -16.54 -0.92
N GLY A 70 34.11 -16.99 -2.04
CA GLY A 70 33.39 -16.12 -2.95
C GLY A 70 31.87 -16.18 -2.71
N ARG A 71 31.14 -15.09 -3.04
CA ARG A 71 29.69 -15.01 -2.92
C ARG A 71 28.94 -16.17 -3.62
N LYS A 72 29.40 -16.61 -4.80
CA LYS A 72 28.74 -17.70 -5.54
C LYS A 72 28.72 -19.01 -4.73
N ARG A 73 29.85 -19.35 -4.07
CA ARG A 73 29.96 -20.53 -3.19
C ARG A 73 29.00 -20.41 -2.00
N ILE A 74 29.04 -19.30 -1.28
CA ILE A 74 28.16 -19.05 -0.11
C ILE A 74 26.70 -19.10 -0.50
N ARG A 75 26.30 -18.46 -1.61
CA ARG A 75 24.91 -18.51 -2.12
C ARG A 75 24.45 -19.94 -2.41
N ARG A 76 25.33 -20.78 -2.99
CA ARG A 76 25.03 -22.19 -3.26
C ARG A 76 24.82 -22.97 -1.97
N LEU A 77 25.72 -22.80 -0.99
CA LEU A 77 25.63 -23.49 0.30
C LEU A 77 24.40 -23.06 1.07
N MET A 78 24.11 -21.76 1.21
CA MET A 78 22.88 -21.26 1.85
C MET A 78 21.63 -21.84 1.20
N ARG A 79 21.57 -21.90 -0.15
CA ARG A 79 20.44 -22.52 -0.86
C ARG A 79 20.32 -24.01 -0.55
N LYS A 80 21.44 -24.72 -0.47
CA LYS A 80 21.46 -26.16 -0.16
C LYS A 80 20.98 -26.44 1.26
N MET A 81 21.25 -25.53 2.20
CA MET A 81 20.78 -25.57 3.59
C MET A 81 19.34 -25.05 3.75
N GLY A 82 18.72 -24.53 2.70
CA GLY A 82 17.39 -23.90 2.79
C GLY A 82 17.38 -22.52 3.46
N LEU A 83 18.57 -21.94 3.70
CA LEU A 83 18.70 -20.64 4.38
C LEU A 83 18.41 -19.48 3.43
N GLN A 84 17.47 -18.63 3.82
CA GLN A 84 17.14 -17.39 3.12
C GLN A 84 17.11 -16.24 4.11
N ALA A 85 17.83 -15.14 3.78
CA ALA A 85 17.84 -13.96 4.63
C ALA A 85 16.42 -13.43 4.86
N VAL A 86 16.14 -13.05 6.11
CA VAL A 86 14.90 -12.38 6.48
C VAL A 86 14.98 -10.93 6.00
N PHE A 87 14.17 -10.57 5.03
CA PHE A 87 14.03 -9.20 4.56
C PHE A 87 12.62 -9.01 3.99
N GLN A 88 12.16 -7.78 4.02
CA GLN A 88 10.90 -7.42 3.37
C GLN A 88 11.06 -7.59 1.84
N ARG A 89 10.23 -8.46 1.27
CA ARG A 89 10.23 -8.66 -0.18
C ARG A 89 9.58 -7.46 -0.86
N PRO A 90 10.20 -6.88 -1.91
CA PRO A 90 9.52 -5.92 -2.75
C PRO A 90 8.31 -6.60 -3.43
N ARG A 91 7.20 -5.90 -3.54
CA ARG A 91 5.94 -6.38 -4.12
C ARG A 91 5.30 -7.52 -3.32
N THR A 92 4.91 -7.22 -2.10
CA THR A 92 4.12 -8.13 -1.25
C THR A 92 2.66 -8.22 -1.72
N SER A 93 2.17 -7.21 -2.47
CA SER A 93 0.84 -7.20 -3.07
C SER A 93 0.94 -7.51 -4.57
N GLN A 94 0.22 -8.53 -5.02
CA GLN A 94 0.00 -8.78 -6.44
C GLN A 94 -1.31 -8.12 -6.84
N PRO A 95 -1.34 -7.28 -7.90
CA PRO A 95 -2.59 -6.73 -8.42
C PRO A 95 -3.50 -7.89 -8.84
N HIS A 96 -4.76 -7.84 -8.47
CA HIS A 96 -5.75 -8.78 -8.98
C HIS A 96 -5.91 -8.56 -10.50
N PRO A 97 -6.02 -9.59 -11.33
CA PRO A 97 -6.13 -9.44 -12.79
C PRO A 97 -7.32 -8.57 -13.24
N GLU A 98 -8.38 -8.52 -12.45
CA GLU A 98 -9.59 -7.74 -12.74
C GLU A 98 -9.50 -6.26 -12.30
N HIS A 99 -8.45 -5.86 -11.57
CA HIS A 99 -8.26 -4.48 -11.16
C HIS A 99 -7.88 -3.61 -12.35
N ARG A 100 -8.85 -2.83 -12.83
CA ARG A 100 -8.65 -1.91 -13.95
C ARG A 100 -8.00 -0.63 -13.47
N ILE A 101 -6.87 -0.26 -14.10
CA ILE A 101 -6.21 1.04 -13.87
C ILE A 101 -6.81 2.05 -14.85
N TYR A 102 -7.20 3.22 -14.33
CA TYR A 102 -7.75 4.32 -15.12
C TYR A 102 -6.69 5.37 -15.42
N PRO A 103 -6.85 6.15 -16.52
CA PRO A 103 -5.90 7.19 -16.87
C PRO A 103 -5.96 8.37 -15.89
N TYR A 104 -4.84 9.09 -15.75
CA TYR A 104 -4.79 10.35 -15.00
C TYR A 104 -5.41 11.49 -15.81
N LEU A 105 -6.46 12.10 -15.28
CA LEU A 105 -7.29 13.09 -15.99
C LEU A 105 -6.99 14.55 -15.59
N LEU A 106 -6.19 14.80 -14.54
CA LEU A 106 -6.04 16.16 -13.97
C LEU A 106 -4.94 16.99 -14.61
N ARG A 107 -4.20 16.45 -15.60
CA ARG A 107 -3.10 17.17 -16.23
C ARG A 107 -3.61 18.40 -16.99
N GLY A 108 -3.20 19.60 -16.56
CA GLY A 108 -3.58 20.85 -17.20
C GLY A 108 -5.04 21.28 -16.94
N LEU A 109 -5.74 20.59 -16.03
CA LEU A 109 -7.07 20.97 -15.61
C LEU A 109 -6.97 22.12 -14.60
N THR A 110 -7.66 23.23 -14.88
CA THR A 110 -7.88 24.29 -13.91
C THR A 110 -9.08 23.91 -13.05
N ILE A 111 -8.89 23.87 -11.74
CA ILE A 111 -9.93 23.51 -10.77
C ILE A 111 -10.29 24.79 -10.03
N ASP A 112 -11.40 25.39 -10.38
CA ASP A 112 -11.82 26.72 -9.97
C ASP A 112 -13.15 26.75 -9.20
N GLN A 113 -13.79 25.60 -9.01
CA GLN A 113 -15.03 25.47 -8.26
C GLN A 113 -15.11 24.15 -7.49
N PRO A 114 -15.95 24.08 -6.44
CA PRO A 114 -16.23 22.84 -5.71
C PRO A 114 -16.83 21.74 -6.60
N ASN A 115 -16.63 20.49 -6.22
CA ASN A 115 -17.15 19.29 -6.90
C ASN A 115 -16.62 19.05 -8.32
N MET A 116 -15.62 19.78 -8.80
CA MET A 116 -14.94 19.40 -10.04
C MET A 116 -14.11 18.14 -9.83
N VAL A 117 -13.33 18.10 -8.75
CA VAL A 117 -12.44 16.97 -8.45
C VAL A 117 -12.51 16.67 -6.96
N TRP A 118 -12.82 15.44 -6.64
CA TRP A 118 -12.57 14.89 -5.31
C TRP A 118 -11.36 13.97 -5.33
N CYS A 119 -10.65 13.88 -4.22
CA CYS A 119 -9.57 12.93 -4.04
C CYS A 119 -9.81 12.06 -2.80
N SER A 120 -9.30 10.84 -2.83
CA SER A 120 -9.30 9.92 -1.70
C SER A 120 -7.96 9.21 -1.54
N ASP A 121 -7.64 8.91 -0.29
CA ASP A 121 -6.46 8.15 0.07
C ASP A 121 -6.68 7.48 1.43
N ILE A 122 -5.85 6.48 1.73
CA ILE A 122 -5.89 5.73 3.00
C ILE A 122 -4.60 5.97 3.76
N THR A 123 -4.73 6.28 5.06
CA THR A 123 -3.59 6.40 5.95
C THR A 123 -3.72 5.51 7.17
N TYR A 124 -2.58 5.21 7.81
CA TYR A 124 -2.50 4.45 9.04
C TYR A 124 -2.55 5.38 10.25
N ILE A 125 -3.39 5.04 11.23
CA ILE A 125 -3.50 5.70 12.52
C ILE A 125 -2.93 4.76 13.57
N PRO A 126 -1.77 5.08 14.19
CA PRO A 126 -1.18 4.22 15.21
C PRO A 126 -2.03 4.24 16.49
N LEU A 127 -2.20 3.07 17.08
CA LEU A 127 -2.74 2.87 18.41
C LEU A 127 -1.62 2.37 19.34
N GLN A 128 -1.84 2.37 20.63
CA GLN A 128 -0.91 1.77 21.59
C GLN A 128 -0.61 0.30 21.24
N ARG A 129 -1.61 -0.43 20.72
CA ARG A 129 -1.45 -1.79 20.20
C ARG A 129 -2.05 -1.87 18.81
N GLY A 130 -1.17 -1.94 17.77
CA GLY A 130 -1.59 -2.03 16.39
C GLY A 130 -1.91 -0.67 15.76
N TYR A 131 -2.80 -0.66 14.79
CA TYR A 131 -3.19 0.54 14.04
C TYR A 131 -4.60 0.37 13.45
N LEU A 132 -5.19 1.49 13.05
CA LEU A 132 -6.40 1.56 12.25
C LEU A 132 -6.07 2.13 10.87
N TYR A 133 -6.95 1.88 9.92
CA TYR A 133 -6.96 2.51 8.61
C TYR A 133 -7.96 3.65 8.63
N LEU A 134 -7.56 4.79 8.10
CA LEU A 134 -8.41 5.95 7.92
C LEU A 134 -8.48 6.27 6.42
N VAL A 135 -9.68 6.24 5.85
CA VAL A 135 -9.96 6.81 4.53
C VAL A 135 -10.61 8.17 4.70
N ALA A 136 -10.30 9.10 3.80
CA ALA A 136 -11.05 10.34 3.68
C ALA A 136 -11.28 10.69 2.22
N ILE A 137 -12.36 11.39 1.96
CA ILE A 137 -12.69 12.01 0.67
C ILE A 137 -12.62 13.51 0.85
N MET A 138 -11.88 14.18 -0.02
CA MET A 138 -11.63 15.62 0.04
C MET A 138 -11.98 16.26 -1.29
N ASP A 139 -12.67 17.40 -1.23
CA ASP A 139 -12.83 18.25 -2.38
C ASP A 139 -11.52 19.00 -2.69
N TRP A 140 -11.09 18.90 -3.93
CA TRP A 140 -9.79 19.44 -4.36
C TRP A 140 -9.74 20.98 -4.38
N TYR A 141 -10.84 21.64 -4.69
CA TYR A 141 -10.92 23.10 -4.72
C TYR A 141 -10.87 23.67 -3.30
N SER A 142 -11.83 23.30 -2.47
CA SER A 142 -12.04 23.85 -1.13
C SER A 142 -11.16 23.25 -0.05
N ARG A 143 -10.52 22.10 -0.30
CA ARG A 143 -9.79 21.28 0.71
C ARG A 143 -10.70 20.70 1.78
N LYS A 144 -12.02 20.78 1.63
CA LYS A 144 -12.98 20.27 2.59
C LYS A 144 -12.92 18.74 2.62
N VAL A 145 -12.85 18.17 3.82
CA VAL A 145 -13.06 16.74 4.03
C VAL A 145 -14.56 16.50 3.98
N MET A 146 -15.01 15.80 2.93
CA MET A 146 -16.43 15.53 2.65
C MET A 146 -16.95 14.40 3.53
N SER A 147 -16.20 13.32 3.64
CA SER A 147 -16.47 12.17 4.50
C SER A 147 -15.18 11.48 4.91
N TRP A 148 -15.26 10.64 5.93
CA TRP A 148 -14.15 9.82 6.40
C TRP A 148 -14.64 8.59 7.16
N ARG A 149 -13.85 7.51 7.14
CA ARG A 149 -14.13 6.27 7.88
C ARG A 149 -12.87 5.70 8.50
N LEU A 150 -13.05 5.07 9.65
CA LEU A 150 -12.03 4.26 10.33
C LEU A 150 -12.38 2.79 10.25
N SER A 151 -11.40 1.95 9.90
CA SER A 151 -11.53 0.50 9.88
C SER A 151 -10.33 -0.17 10.54
N ASN A 152 -10.53 -1.37 11.08
CA ASN A 152 -9.46 -2.26 11.54
C ASN A 152 -9.02 -3.26 10.46
N THR A 153 -9.73 -3.30 9.32
CA THR A 153 -9.43 -4.10 8.15
C THR A 153 -9.13 -3.19 6.96
N LEU A 154 -8.30 -3.66 6.03
CA LEU A 154 -7.96 -2.95 4.79
C LEU A 154 -8.74 -3.56 3.62
N ASP A 155 -10.06 -3.68 3.75
CA ASP A 155 -10.97 -4.06 2.68
C ASP A 155 -11.45 -2.83 1.88
N SER A 156 -12.33 -3.05 0.87
CA SER A 156 -12.92 -1.96 0.08
C SER A 156 -14.15 -1.34 0.73
N ALA A 157 -14.82 -2.05 1.63
CA ALA A 157 -16.14 -1.68 2.14
C ALA A 157 -16.14 -0.30 2.82
N PHE A 158 -15.16 -0.02 3.72
CA PHE A 158 -15.13 1.27 4.40
C PHE A 158 -14.80 2.45 3.46
N CYS A 159 -14.17 2.20 2.29
CA CYS A 159 -13.96 3.21 1.26
C CYS A 159 -15.25 3.49 0.50
N VAL A 160 -16.04 2.45 0.20
CA VAL A 160 -17.37 2.58 -0.43
C VAL A 160 -18.33 3.31 0.50
N GLU A 161 -18.40 2.94 1.79
CA GLU A 161 -19.20 3.64 2.79
C GLU A 161 -18.87 5.14 2.89
N ALA A 162 -17.57 5.49 2.83
CA ALA A 162 -17.15 6.89 2.82
C ALA A 162 -17.59 7.60 1.54
N LEU A 163 -17.52 6.91 0.39
CA LEU A 163 -17.96 7.46 -0.90
C LEU A 163 -19.48 7.69 -0.92
N ASP A 164 -20.25 6.71 -0.51
CA ASP A 164 -21.72 6.78 -0.48
C ASP A 164 -22.19 7.94 0.41
N GLU A 165 -21.61 8.10 1.61
CA GLU A 165 -21.93 9.23 2.49
C GLU A 165 -21.59 10.58 1.83
N ALA A 166 -20.43 10.68 1.18
CA ALA A 166 -20.05 11.93 0.50
C ALA A 166 -21.00 12.26 -0.65
N LEU A 167 -21.39 11.26 -1.45
CA LEU A 167 -22.34 11.42 -2.55
C LEU A 167 -23.74 11.80 -2.05
N GLU A 168 -24.20 11.21 -0.97
CA GLU A 168 -25.50 11.53 -0.38
C GLU A 168 -25.55 12.97 0.15
N LEU A 169 -24.51 13.43 0.81
CA LEU A 169 -24.47 14.74 1.46
C LEU A 169 -24.20 15.91 0.48
N TYR A 170 -23.36 15.68 -0.54
CA TYR A 170 -22.81 16.76 -1.36
C TYR A 170 -23.06 16.59 -2.86
N GLY A 171 -23.66 15.49 -3.29
CA GLY A 171 -23.83 15.14 -4.69
C GLY A 171 -22.54 14.66 -5.35
N PRO A 172 -22.60 14.21 -6.61
CA PRO A 172 -21.45 13.65 -7.31
C PRO A 172 -20.45 14.74 -7.79
N PRO A 173 -19.13 14.48 -7.69
CA PRO A 173 -18.14 15.31 -8.37
C PRO A 173 -18.05 14.94 -9.86
N GLU A 174 -17.38 15.76 -10.66
CA GLU A 174 -17.10 15.42 -12.06
C GLU A 174 -16.02 14.31 -12.17
N ILE A 175 -14.98 14.38 -11.32
CA ILE A 175 -13.83 13.46 -11.33
C ILE A 175 -13.54 13.01 -9.90
N MET A 176 -13.31 11.70 -9.74
CA MET A 176 -12.74 11.12 -8.53
C MET A 176 -11.30 10.71 -8.81
N ASN A 177 -10.34 11.27 -8.07
CA ASN A 177 -8.92 10.97 -8.19
C ASN A 177 -8.44 10.13 -7.00
N THR A 178 -7.80 9.01 -7.28
CA THR A 178 -7.25 8.09 -6.25
C THR A 178 -5.87 7.60 -6.66
N ASP A 179 -5.19 6.92 -5.75
CA ASP A 179 -4.05 6.10 -6.11
C ASP A 179 -4.49 4.77 -6.77
N GLN A 180 -3.53 3.92 -7.13
CA GLN A 180 -3.78 2.59 -7.70
C GLN A 180 -3.88 1.51 -6.60
N GLY A 181 -4.33 1.87 -5.40
CA GLY A 181 -4.55 0.94 -4.30
C GLY A 181 -5.63 -0.10 -4.61
N SER A 182 -5.50 -1.29 -4.03
CA SER A 182 -6.46 -2.39 -4.27
C SER A 182 -7.89 -2.02 -3.87
N GLN A 183 -8.07 -1.16 -2.88
CA GLN A 183 -9.36 -0.69 -2.39
C GLN A 183 -10.06 0.19 -3.45
N PHE A 184 -9.31 1.11 -4.06
CA PHE A 184 -9.84 2.04 -5.07
C PHE A 184 -9.95 1.45 -6.47
N THR A 185 -9.24 0.33 -6.73
CA THR A 185 -9.37 -0.44 -7.98
C THR A 185 -10.35 -1.61 -7.87
N SER A 186 -11.01 -1.79 -6.71
CA SER A 186 -12.02 -2.82 -6.51
C SER A 186 -13.24 -2.60 -7.41
N MET A 187 -13.92 -3.68 -7.75
CA MET A 187 -15.18 -3.60 -8.54
C MET A 187 -16.21 -2.73 -7.83
N GLU A 188 -16.45 -2.98 -6.54
CA GLU A 188 -17.43 -2.26 -5.73
C GLU A 188 -17.22 -0.75 -5.79
N PHE A 189 -16.01 -0.26 -5.49
CA PHE A 189 -15.70 1.17 -5.50
C PHE A 189 -15.83 1.79 -6.90
N THR A 190 -15.35 1.10 -7.93
CA THR A 190 -15.41 1.61 -9.32
C THR A 190 -16.81 1.53 -9.92
N GLU A 191 -17.65 0.60 -9.51
CA GLU A 191 -19.05 0.52 -9.92
C GLU A 191 -19.87 1.65 -9.30
N THR A 192 -19.73 1.92 -8.00
CA THR A 192 -20.38 3.08 -7.35
C THR A 192 -20.06 4.39 -8.10
N LEU A 193 -18.80 4.61 -8.48
CA LEU A 193 -18.41 5.79 -9.26
C LEU A 193 -19.08 5.85 -10.64
N LYS A 194 -19.17 4.72 -11.34
CA LYS A 194 -19.81 4.64 -12.67
C LYS A 194 -21.31 4.84 -12.61
N GLU A 195 -21.99 4.26 -11.61
CA GLU A 195 -23.42 4.44 -11.38
C GLU A 195 -23.75 5.90 -11.10
N ALA A 196 -22.87 6.61 -10.39
CA ALA A 196 -22.98 8.06 -10.17
C ALA A 196 -22.50 8.91 -11.36
N ALA A 197 -22.14 8.31 -12.50
CA ALA A 197 -21.60 8.96 -13.70
C ALA A 197 -20.31 9.78 -13.46
N ILE A 198 -19.49 9.41 -12.49
CA ILE A 198 -18.25 10.10 -12.10
C ILE A 198 -17.09 9.55 -12.95
N ARG A 199 -16.29 10.45 -13.50
CA ARG A 199 -15.07 10.07 -14.22
C ARG A 199 -13.98 9.64 -13.23
N ILE A 200 -13.35 8.49 -13.48
CA ILE A 200 -12.31 7.93 -12.62
C ILE A 200 -10.94 8.36 -13.13
N SER A 201 -10.14 8.96 -12.24
CA SER A 201 -8.75 9.33 -12.46
C SER A 201 -7.87 8.59 -11.46
N MET A 202 -6.73 8.05 -11.92
CA MET A 202 -5.77 7.38 -11.04
C MET A 202 -4.38 7.93 -11.24
N ASP A 203 -3.70 8.18 -10.12
CA ASP A 203 -2.33 8.68 -10.11
C ASP A 203 -1.36 7.70 -10.77
N GLY A 204 -0.40 8.22 -11.51
CA GLY A 204 0.67 7.41 -12.07
C GLY A 204 1.62 6.90 -10.99
N ARG A 205 2.16 5.68 -11.16
CA ARG A 205 3.15 5.12 -10.22
C ARG A 205 4.33 6.05 -10.02
N GLY A 206 4.58 6.44 -8.76
CA GLY A 206 5.72 7.29 -8.36
C GLY A 206 5.49 8.79 -8.58
N ARG A 207 4.28 9.24 -8.86
CA ARG A 207 3.91 10.66 -9.01
C ARG A 207 3.22 11.17 -7.76
N TRP A 208 3.98 11.35 -6.70
CA TRP A 208 3.50 11.87 -5.41
C TRP A 208 2.85 13.27 -5.48
N MET A 209 3.12 14.05 -6.53
CA MET A 209 2.50 15.37 -6.70
C MET A 209 1.02 15.30 -7.11
N ASP A 210 0.57 14.16 -7.59
CA ASP A 210 -0.78 14.01 -8.12
C ASP A 210 -1.85 13.88 -7.00
N ASN A 211 -1.45 13.68 -5.72
CA ASN A 211 -2.36 13.61 -4.56
C ASN A 211 -1.89 14.43 -3.34
N ILE A 212 -1.14 15.52 -3.61
CA ILE A 212 -0.44 16.32 -2.60
C ILE A 212 -1.36 16.90 -1.51
N PHE A 213 -2.63 17.16 -1.81
CA PHE A 213 -3.52 17.82 -0.86
C PHE A 213 -3.98 16.91 0.25
N ILE A 214 -4.33 15.66 -0.08
CA ILE A 214 -4.71 14.68 0.93
C ILE A 214 -3.48 14.17 1.72
N GLU A 215 -2.29 14.12 1.09
CA GLU A 215 -1.05 13.84 1.82
C GLU A 215 -0.72 14.94 2.85
N ARG A 216 -0.99 16.21 2.50
CA ARG A 216 -0.87 17.34 3.46
C ARG A 216 -1.91 17.25 4.57
N LEU A 217 -3.15 16.83 4.27
CA LEU A 217 -4.16 16.54 5.29
C LEU A 217 -3.66 15.52 6.29
N TRP A 218 -3.11 14.40 5.81
CA TRP A 218 -2.57 13.36 6.69
C TRP A 218 -1.44 13.86 7.58
N ARG A 219 -0.55 14.65 7.01
CA ARG A 219 0.51 15.27 7.78
C ARG A 219 -0.05 16.15 8.88
N SER A 220 -0.97 17.05 8.56
CA SER A 220 -1.58 17.95 9.54
C SER A 220 -2.32 17.17 10.62
N LEU A 221 -3.19 16.22 10.25
CA LEU A 221 -3.90 15.37 11.20
C LEU A 221 -2.96 14.65 12.16
N LYS A 222 -1.90 14.03 11.63
CA LYS A 222 -0.97 13.25 12.45
C LYS A 222 -0.19 14.12 13.44
N TYR A 223 0.35 15.23 12.99
CA TYR A 223 1.18 16.10 13.83
C TYR A 223 0.37 17.01 14.78
N GLU A 224 -0.84 17.41 14.37
CA GLU A 224 -1.67 18.31 15.15
C GLU A 224 -2.64 17.59 16.11
N SER A 225 -2.84 16.28 15.91
CA SER A 225 -3.80 15.52 16.71
C SER A 225 -3.28 14.14 17.08
N VAL A 226 -3.10 13.23 16.13
CA VAL A 226 -2.84 11.80 16.41
C VAL A 226 -1.61 11.60 17.31
N TYR A 227 -0.49 12.27 17.03
CA TYR A 227 0.75 12.12 17.79
C TYR A 227 0.75 12.88 19.13
N LEU A 228 -0.27 13.70 19.38
CA LEU A 228 -0.45 14.41 20.66
C LEU A 228 -1.33 13.64 21.63
N HIS A 229 -1.91 12.51 21.22
CA HIS A 229 -2.81 11.69 22.04
C HIS A 229 -2.31 10.26 22.13
N GLU A 230 -2.43 9.65 23.30
CA GLU A 230 -2.26 8.21 23.48
C GLU A 230 -3.54 7.49 23.06
N LEU A 231 -3.62 7.10 21.79
CA LEU A 231 -4.78 6.39 21.26
C LEU A 231 -4.72 4.91 21.66
N THR A 232 -5.63 4.48 22.53
CA THR A 232 -5.69 3.10 23.01
C THR A 232 -6.79 2.27 22.34
N THR A 233 -7.89 2.92 21.94
CA THR A 233 -9.06 2.25 21.36
C THR A 233 -9.51 2.93 20.05
N GLY A 234 -10.24 2.18 19.21
CA GLY A 234 -10.82 2.73 17.98
C GLY A 234 -11.89 3.79 18.24
N SER A 235 -12.63 3.69 19.34
CA SER A 235 -13.61 4.70 19.74
C SER A 235 -12.94 6.02 20.09
N GLN A 236 -11.87 6.00 20.89
CA GLN A 236 -11.08 7.18 21.20
C GLN A 236 -10.45 7.80 19.94
N ALA A 237 -9.91 6.96 19.03
CA ALA A 237 -9.37 7.44 17.77
C ALA A 237 -10.44 8.15 16.92
N ARG A 238 -11.67 7.60 16.87
CA ARG A 238 -12.80 8.19 16.16
C ARG A 238 -13.17 9.56 16.73
N GLU A 239 -13.25 9.70 18.02
CA GLU A 239 -13.58 10.96 18.70
C GLU A 239 -12.52 12.04 18.43
N VAL A 240 -11.25 11.70 18.63
CA VAL A 240 -10.11 12.62 18.45
C VAL A 240 -10.01 13.07 17.00
N ILE A 241 -10.11 12.14 16.04
CA ILE A 241 -10.05 12.44 14.61
C ILE A 241 -11.27 13.24 14.16
N GLY A 242 -12.46 12.88 14.59
CA GLY A 242 -13.69 13.59 14.26
C GLY A 242 -13.67 15.03 14.75
N THR A 243 -13.24 15.27 15.98
CA THR A 243 -13.07 16.61 16.52
C THR A 243 -12.06 17.43 15.74
N TRP A 244 -10.94 16.82 15.34
CA TRP A 244 -9.92 17.51 14.54
C TRP A 244 -10.44 17.83 13.12
N ILE A 245 -11.11 16.89 12.45
CA ILE A 245 -11.66 17.09 11.10
C ILE A 245 -12.73 18.22 11.11
N SER A 246 -13.59 18.25 12.12
CA SER A 246 -14.57 19.33 12.27
C SER A 246 -13.87 20.68 12.40
N ARG A 247 -12.85 20.81 13.26
CA ARG A 247 -12.05 22.03 13.39
C ARG A 247 -11.31 22.38 12.10
N TYR A 248 -10.77 21.38 11.40
CA TYR A 248 -10.10 21.57 10.12
C TYR A 248 -11.06 22.16 9.07
N ASN A 249 -12.27 21.63 8.97
CA ASN A 249 -13.26 22.09 8.01
C ASN A 249 -13.83 23.48 8.36
N ASP A 250 -14.12 23.73 9.63
CA ASP A 250 -15.00 24.84 10.03
C ASP A 250 -14.27 26.00 10.72
N GLN A 251 -13.03 25.78 11.19
CA GLN A 251 -12.33 26.76 12.02
C GLN A 251 -10.91 27.07 11.55
N ARG A 252 -10.30 26.19 10.72
CA ARG A 252 -8.91 26.35 10.31
C ARG A 252 -8.82 27.23 9.06
N PRO A 253 -8.18 28.43 9.14
CA PRO A 253 -7.93 29.24 7.97
C PRO A 253 -6.85 28.61 7.08
N HIS A 254 -7.00 28.74 5.78
CA HIS A 254 -6.06 28.23 4.78
C HIS A 254 -5.54 29.37 3.91
N SER A 255 -4.22 29.57 3.92
CA SER A 255 -3.58 30.62 3.11
C SER A 255 -3.80 30.44 1.60
N SER A 256 -4.03 29.21 1.13
CA SER A 256 -4.36 28.91 -0.28
C SER A 256 -5.83 29.15 -0.63
N LEU A 257 -6.65 29.52 0.33
CA LEU A 257 -8.08 29.82 0.19
C LEU A 257 -8.39 31.28 0.63
N ASP A 258 -7.39 32.14 0.61
CA ASP A 258 -7.50 33.52 1.07
C ASP A 258 -7.97 33.64 2.53
N ASP A 259 -7.34 32.80 3.38
CA ASP A 259 -7.62 32.62 4.82
C ASP A 259 -9.05 32.16 5.16
N ARG A 260 -9.84 31.75 4.18
CA ARG A 260 -11.13 31.09 4.43
C ARG A 260 -10.91 29.68 4.95
N THR A 261 -11.89 29.19 5.70
CA THR A 261 -11.96 27.77 6.07
C THR A 261 -12.37 26.91 4.87
N PRO A 262 -12.08 25.59 4.87
CA PRO A 262 -12.56 24.69 3.85
C PRO A 262 -14.08 24.74 3.63
N THR A 263 -14.86 24.86 4.69
CA THR A 263 -16.32 24.98 4.60
C THR A 263 -16.76 26.30 3.96
N GLU A 264 -16.16 27.43 4.35
CA GLU A 264 -16.45 28.71 3.73
C GLU A 264 -16.10 28.72 2.23
N ALA A 265 -14.96 28.12 1.87
CA ALA A 265 -14.55 28.01 0.46
C ALA A 265 -15.48 27.08 -0.35
N TYR A 266 -15.94 25.98 0.25
CA TYR A 266 -16.85 25.04 -0.42
C TYR A 266 -18.22 25.65 -0.70
N PHE A 267 -18.81 26.35 0.27
CA PHE A 267 -20.11 27.00 0.13
C PHE A 267 -20.04 28.43 -0.41
N ASN A 268 -18.85 28.91 -0.77
CA ASN A 268 -18.57 30.27 -1.22
C ASN A 268 -19.13 31.34 -0.27
N LEU A 269 -18.91 31.12 1.03
CA LEU A 269 -19.30 32.05 2.09
C LEU A 269 -18.23 33.15 2.27
N GLU A 270 -18.63 34.29 2.81
CA GLU A 270 -17.69 35.32 3.22
C GLU A 270 -16.84 34.87 4.42
N LEU A 271 -15.66 35.48 4.56
CA LEU A 271 -14.73 35.17 5.66
C LEU A 271 -15.41 35.42 7.03
N GLY A 272 -15.34 34.45 7.93
CA GLY A 272 -15.93 34.50 9.27
C GLY A 272 -17.44 34.24 9.32
N SER A 273 -18.06 33.82 8.22
CA SER A 273 -19.47 33.43 8.21
C SER A 273 -19.66 32.13 8.97
N SER A 274 -20.52 32.12 10.00
CA SER A 274 -20.91 30.87 10.67
C SER A 274 -21.95 30.11 9.86
N LEU A 275 -21.86 28.77 9.82
CA LEU A 275 -22.82 27.86 9.15
C LEU A 275 -24.29 28.04 9.57
N GLY A 276 -24.56 28.78 10.67
CA GLY A 276 -25.90 29.13 11.11
C GLY A 276 -26.68 30.06 10.19
N SER A 277 -26.02 30.67 9.19
CA SER A 277 -26.62 31.56 8.20
C SER A 277 -26.99 30.88 6.87
N CYS A 278 -26.71 29.58 6.71
CA CYS A 278 -27.05 28.83 5.49
C CYS A 278 -28.43 28.16 5.64
N PRO A 279 -29.47 28.55 4.87
CA PRO A 279 -30.86 28.08 5.08
C PRO A 279 -31.11 26.60 4.80
N GLU A 280 -30.21 25.93 4.06
CA GLU A 280 -30.45 24.55 3.61
C GLU A 280 -29.94 23.47 4.55
N MET A 281 -28.93 23.74 5.40
CA MET A 281 -28.32 22.74 6.29
C MET A 281 -29.10 22.52 7.61
N THR A 282 -29.93 23.45 8.01
CA THR A 282 -30.67 23.38 9.30
C THR A 282 -31.75 22.29 9.30
N ARG A 283 -32.13 21.76 8.13
CA ARG A 283 -33.16 20.71 8.02
C ARG A 283 -32.66 19.29 8.08
N ARG A 284 -31.37 19.02 7.78
CA ARG A 284 -30.83 17.65 7.72
C ARG A 284 -30.15 17.17 9.02
N ASN A 285 -29.61 18.07 9.84
CA ASN A 285 -28.96 17.71 11.12
C ASN A 285 -29.91 17.45 12.29
N ARG A 286 -31.24 17.49 12.09
CA ARG A 286 -32.24 17.15 13.14
C ARG A 286 -32.81 15.74 13.02
N ALA A 287 -32.35 14.92 12.09
CA ALA A 287 -32.88 13.59 11.82
C ALA A 287 -31.78 12.49 11.81
N ALA A 288 -30.76 12.59 12.68
CA ALA A 288 -29.80 11.52 12.94
C ALA A 288 -29.61 11.35 14.44
#